data_6f0eb2e1d1fe52e63c4bc69a46696cc4
#
_entry.id   6f0eb2e1d1fe52e63c4bc69a46696cc4
#
_cell.length_a   1.000
_cell.length_b   1.000
_cell.length_c   1.000
_cell.angle_alpha   90.00
_cell.angle_beta   90.00
_cell.angle_gamma   90.00
#
_symmetry.space_group_name_H-M   'P 1'
#
loop_
_entity.id
_entity.type
_entity.pdbx_description
1 polymer ?
#
loop_
_entity_poly.entity_id
_entity_poly.type
_entity_poly.pdbx_seq_one_letter_code
_entity_poly.pdbx_strand_id
1 'polypeptide(L)'
;MRHTRLHGRASCWLLGGVGCLGLLIIGVLAIVLGGRALFETVSKPVEQVLTKAQVVVPKQRAIYDALQRYSAENNGKYPQSLKQLAPKYVAEDPTQPIRLDDGTEVRLVYKPPKPNAAPETVILEHKPPIKATMEILGQKVDMEFTYQVQLNGEVYQQQVFTDPQGNKQIQRERFRR
;
A
#
# COMPACT_ATOMS: atom_id res chain seq x y z
N MET A 1 51.70 10.86 66.56
CA MET A 1 50.62 11.58 65.78
C MET A 1 50.24 10.73 64.63
N ARG A 2 49.11 10.02 64.69
CA ARG A 2 48.57 9.17 63.61
C ARG A 2 47.24 9.78 63.12
N HIS A 3 47.24 10.27 61.91
CA HIS A 3 46.03 10.73 61.26
C HIS A 3 45.25 9.54 60.66
N THR A 4 44.14 9.24 61.26
CA THR A 4 43.15 8.31 60.69
C THR A 4 42.25 9.02 59.62
N ARG A 5 42.39 8.68 58.35
CA ARG A 5 41.49 9.10 57.28
C ARG A 5 40.30 8.20 57.32
N LEU A 6 39.15 8.75 57.65
CA LEU A 6 37.84 8.15 57.44
C LEU A 6 37.49 8.24 55.96
N HIS A 7 37.36 7.09 55.27
CA HIS A 7 36.89 6.96 53.94
C HIS A 7 35.34 6.94 53.97
N GLY A 8 34.70 8.03 53.59
CA GLY A 8 33.28 8.06 53.30
C GLY A 8 33.01 7.36 51.98
N ARG A 9 32.66 6.07 52.03
CA ARG A 9 32.17 5.28 50.88
C ARG A 9 30.72 4.86 51.12
N ALA A 10 29.80 5.81 51.14
CA ALA A 10 28.39 5.46 51.14
C ALA A 10 27.57 6.68 50.75
N SER A 11 27.23 6.85 49.49
CA SER A 11 26.07 7.65 49.04
C SER A 11 25.85 7.66 47.51
N CYS A 12 26.71 7.03 46.70
CA CYS A 12 26.50 7.04 45.24
C CYS A 12 25.52 5.97 44.72
N TRP A 13 25.15 4.97 45.52
CA TRP A 13 24.32 3.85 45.06
C TRP A 13 22.82 4.12 45.15
N LEU A 14 22.36 4.98 46.06
CA LEU A 14 20.95 5.29 46.22
C LEU A 14 20.42 6.31 45.20
N LEU A 15 21.24 7.20 44.69
CA LEU A 15 20.86 8.20 43.70
C LEU A 15 20.90 7.65 42.26
N GLY A 16 21.72 6.65 41.97
CA GLY A 16 21.82 6.02 40.66
C GLY A 16 20.67 5.05 40.32
N GLY A 17 20.17 4.33 41.35
CA GLY A 17 19.12 3.31 41.13
C GLY A 17 17.73 3.87 40.81
N VAL A 18 17.35 4.96 41.49
CA VAL A 18 16.03 5.59 41.28
C VAL A 18 15.96 6.36 39.93
N GLY A 19 17.10 6.94 39.54
CA GLY A 19 17.19 7.65 38.25
C GLY A 19 17.07 6.74 37.04
N CYS A 20 17.72 5.56 37.04
CA CYS A 20 17.67 4.60 35.95
C CYS A 20 16.28 3.94 35.82
N LEU A 21 15.64 3.59 36.92
CA LEU A 21 14.28 3.01 36.89
C LEU A 21 13.23 4.04 36.40
N GLY A 22 13.35 5.28 36.83
CA GLY A 22 12.48 6.38 36.37
C GLY A 22 12.61 6.64 34.86
N LEU A 23 13.84 6.67 34.32
CA LEU A 23 14.07 6.84 32.89
C LEU A 23 13.58 5.65 32.07
N LEU A 24 13.69 4.42 32.56
CA LEU A 24 13.14 3.23 31.89
C LEU A 24 11.61 3.26 31.86
N ILE A 25 10.97 3.62 32.97
CA ILE A 25 9.50 3.73 33.01
C ILE A 25 9.00 4.84 32.08
N ILE A 26 9.66 6.01 32.07
CA ILE A 26 9.31 7.11 31.15
C ILE A 26 9.57 6.68 29.70
N GLY A 27 10.67 5.99 29.42
CA GLY A 27 10.97 5.45 28.09
C GLY A 27 9.93 4.44 27.61
N VAL A 28 9.54 3.48 28.46
CA VAL A 28 8.48 2.50 28.13
C VAL A 28 7.11 3.18 27.97
N LEU A 29 6.77 4.14 28.82
CA LEU A 29 5.54 4.92 28.68
C LEU A 29 5.52 5.73 27.37
N ALA A 30 6.63 6.36 27.02
CA ALA A 30 6.76 7.10 25.76
C ALA A 30 6.61 6.19 24.53
N ILE A 31 7.18 4.97 24.58
CA ILE A 31 6.99 3.97 23.51
C ILE A 31 5.56 3.46 23.46
N VAL A 32 4.91 3.19 24.60
CA VAL A 32 3.56 2.69 24.66
C VAL A 32 2.54 3.76 24.25
N LEU A 33 2.70 4.99 24.69
CA LEU A 33 1.77 6.09 24.36
C LEU A 33 2.07 6.67 22.99
N GLY A 34 3.34 6.90 22.65
CA GLY A 34 3.75 7.38 21.33
C GLY A 34 3.56 6.34 20.23
N GLY A 35 3.80 5.05 20.53
CA GLY A 35 3.58 3.95 19.60
C GLY A 35 2.10 3.78 19.23
N ARG A 36 1.17 3.97 20.16
CA ARG A 36 -0.28 3.93 19.87
C ARG A 36 -0.71 5.08 18.97
N ALA A 37 -0.28 6.30 19.26
CA ALA A 37 -0.60 7.46 18.43
C ALA A 37 -0.04 7.32 17.01
N LEU A 38 1.21 6.87 16.87
CA LEU A 38 1.82 6.58 15.57
C LEU A 38 1.11 5.42 14.85
N PHE A 39 0.72 4.37 15.59
CA PHE A 39 0.02 3.23 15.02
C PHE A 39 -1.37 3.62 14.48
N GLU A 40 -2.15 4.41 15.21
CA GLU A 40 -3.45 4.90 14.75
C GLU A 40 -3.33 5.84 13.55
N THR A 41 -2.30 6.66 13.49
CA THR A 41 -2.06 7.58 12.38
C THR A 41 -1.70 6.85 11.08
N VAL A 42 -1.01 5.72 11.18
CA VAL A 42 -0.61 4.92 10.01
C VAL A 42 -1.65 3.87 9.62
N SER A 43 -2.36 3.28 10.60
CA SER A 43 -3.28 2.16 10.34
C SER A 43 -4.50 2.57 9.51
N LYS A 44 -5.12 3.71 9.81
CA LYS A 44 -6.34 4.17 9.11
C LYS A 44 -6.15 4.38 7.59
N PRO A 45 -5.13 5.12 7.12
CA PRO A 45 -4.90 5.28 5.68
C PRO A 45 -4.60 3.94 4.99
N VAL A 46 -3.84 3.07 5.65
CA VAL A 46 -3.51 1.73 5.11
C VAL A 46 -4.76 0.87 4.99
N GLU A 47 -5.61 0.85 6.01
CA GLU A 47 -6.87 0.11 6.00
C GLU A 47 -7.80 0.59 4.88
N GLN A 48 -7.93 1.90 4.68
CA GLN A 48 -8.72 2.47 3.58
C GLN A 48 -8.21 2.01 2.21
N VAL A 49 -6.89 1.99 2.00
CA VAL A 49 -6.30 1.51 0.74
C VAL A 49 -6.56 0.03 0.55
N LEU A 50 -6.41 -0.78 1.62
CA LEU A 50 -6.67 -2.23 1.56
C LEU A 50 -8.14 -2.53 1.25
N THR A 51 -9.08 -1.82 1.86
CA THR A 51 -10.52 -1.96 1.58
C THR A 51 -10.82 -1.67 0.11
N LYS A 52 -10.28 -0.58 -0.43
CA LYS A 52 -10.44 -0.23 -1.86
C LYS A 52 -9.78 -1.26 -2.78
N ALA A 53 -8.61 -1.80 -2.40
CA ALA A 53 -7.95 -2.87 -3.14
C ALA A 53 -8.82 -4.13 -3.22
N GLN A 54 -9.53 -4.47 -2.14
CA GLN A 54 -10.44 -5.62 -2.09
C GLN A 54 -11.62 -5.50 -3.07
N VAL A 55 -11.96 -4.32 -3.50
CA VAL A 55 -12.98 -4.09 -4.54
C VAL A 55 -12.37 -4.11 -5.93
N VAL A 56 -11.25 -3.41 -6.14
CA VAL A 56 -10.65 -3.21 -7.46
C VAL A 56 -9.94 -4.48 -7.97
N VAL A 57 -9.11 -5.12 -7.14
CA VAL A 57 -8.27 -6.25 -7.57
C VAL A 57 -9.08 -7.47 -8.02
N PRO A 58 -10.16 -7.90 -7.31
CA PRO A 58 -11.00 -9.00 -7.80
C PRO A 58 -11.66 -8.70 -9.15
N LYS A 59 -12.13 -7.47 -9.37
CA LYS A 59 -12.69 -7.07 -10.66
C LYS A 59 -11.64 -7.11 -11.78
N GLN A 60 -10.42 -6.63 -11.51
CA GLN A 60 -9.31 -6.74 -12.46
C GLN A 60 -8.98 -8.20 -12.80
N ARG A 61 -8.97 -9.10 -11.81
CA ARG A 61 -8.74 -10.53 -12.04
C ARG A 61 -9.84 -11.16 -12.87
N ALA A 62 -11.12 -10.88 -12.56
CA ALA A 62 -12.24 -11.38 -13.34
C ALA A 62 -12.18 -10.94 -14.82
N ILE A 63 -11.78 -9.68 -15.07
CA ILE A 63 -11.55 -9.19 -16.43
C ILE A 63 -10.36 -9.87 -17.08
N TYR A 64 -9.26 -10.08 -16.34
CA TYR A 64 -8.10 -10.81 -16.85
C TYR A 64 -8.48 -12.25 -17.26
N ASP A 65 -9.24 -12.97 -16.43
CA ASP A 65 -9.71 -14.33 -16.74
C ASP A 65 -10.62 -14.34 -17.97
N ALA A 66 -11.44 -13.31 -18.16
CA ALA A 66 -12.25 -13.12 -19.36
C ALA A 66 -11.40 -12.85 -20.61
N LEU A 67 -10.33 -12.05 -20.48
CA LEU A 67 -9.35 -11.83 -21.55
C LEU A 67 -8.65 -13.13 -21.97
N GLN A 68 -8.29 -13.98 -21.01
CA GLN A 68 -7.67 -15.28 -21.31
C GLN A 68 -8.63 -16.20 -22.04
N ARG A 69 -9.90 -16.28 -21.60
CA ARG A 69 -10.94 -17.08 -22.29
C ARG A 69 -11.18 -16.57 -23.71
N TYR A 70 -11.29 -15.26 -23.89
CA TYR A 70 -11.42 -14.66 -25.21
C TYR A 70 -10.24 -15.05 -26.10
N SER A 71 -9.00 -14.91 -25.60
CA SER A 71 -7.78 -15.23 -26.36
C SER A 71 -7.73 -16.69 -26.76
N ALA A 72 -8.09 -17.61 -25.85
CA ALA A 72 -8.14 -19.06 -26.14
C ALA A 72 -9.12 -19.42 -27.28
N GLU A 73 -10.27 -18.75 -27.33
CA GLU A 73 -11.27 -18.97 -28.36
C GLU A 73 -10.99 -18.22 -29.68
N ASN A 74 -10.07 -17.26 -29.68
CA ASN A 74 -9.74 -16.44 -30.84
C ASN A 74 -8.29 -16.63 -31.34
N ASN A 75 -7.80 -17.88 -31.28
CA ASN A 75 -6.47 -18.25 -31.77
C ASN A 75 -5.31 -17.43 -31.17
N GLY A 76 -5.38 -17.18 -29.87
CA GLY A 76 -4.37 -16.43 -29.14
C GLY A 76 -4.47 -14.90 -29.28
N LYS A 77 -5.48 -14.39 -29.99
CA LYS A 77 -5.68 -12.96 -30.19
C LYS A 77 -6.49 -12.36 -29.06
N TYR A 78 -5.96 -11.29 -28.47
CA TYR A 78 -6.66 -10.51 -27.48
C TYR A 78 -7.67 -9.54 -28.09
N PRO A 79 -8.75 -9.16 -27.38
CA PRO A 79 -9.71 -8.18 -27.87
C PRO A 79 -9.06 -6.80 -28.03
N GLN A 80 -9.58 -5.96 -28.91
CA GLN A 80 -9.12 -4.59 -29.08
C GLN A 80 -9.69 -3.65 -28.01
N SER A 81 -10.77 -4.06 -27.35
CA SER A 81 -11.42 -3.28 -26.29
C SER A 81 -12.12 -4.20 -25.30
N LEU A 82 -12.26 -3.78 -24.04
CA LEU A 82 -12.97 -4.52 -23.01
C LEU A 82 -14.45 -4.76 -23.35
N LYS A 83 -15.09 -3.88 -24.15
CA LYS A 83 -16.48 -4.06 -24.59
C LYS A 83 -16.73 -5.38 -25.32
N GLN A 84 -15.72 -5.91 -25.99
CA GLN A 84 -15.83 -7.19 -26.71
C GLN A 84 -15.97 -8.40 -25.79
N LEU A 85 -15.73 -8.23 -24.48
CA LEU A 85 -15.90 -9.28 -23.51
C LEU A 85 -17.36 -9.49 -23.10
N ALA A 86 -18.19 -8.44 -23.17
CA ALA A 86 -19.60 -8.53 -22.81
C ALA A 86 -20.46 -8.91 -24.02
N PRO A 87 -21.56 -9.66 -23.82
CA PRO A 87 -21.96 -10.34 -22.58
C PRO A 87 -21.36 -11.74 -22.43
N LYS A 88 -20.60 -12.23 -23.42
CA LYS A 88 -20.20 -13.66 -23.51
C LYS A 88 -19.23 -14.08 -22.38
N TYR A 89 -18.25 -13.25 -22.04
CA TYR A 89 -17.19 -13.59 -21.08
C TYR A 89 -17.38 -12.92 -19.73
N VAL A 90 -18.10 -11.80 -19.70
CA VAL A 90 -18.51 -11.08 -18.49
C VAL A 90 -19.96 -10.64 -18.64
N ALA A 91 -20.73 -10.71 -17.55
CA ALA A 91 -22.16 -10.37 -17.58
C ALA A 91 -22.40 -8.87 -17.72
N GLU A 92 -21.58 -8.07 -17.03
CA GLU A 92 -21.68 -6.60 -17.00
C GLU A 92 -20.71 -5.98 -18.00
N ASP A 93 -21.00 -4.75 -18.44
CA ASP A 93 -20.06 -3.97 -19.25
C ASP A 93 -18.79 -3.65 -18.43
N PRO A 94 -17.63 -4.21 -18.80
CA PRO A 94 -16.40 -4.04 -18.05
C PRO A 94 -15.79 -2.63 -18.15
N THR A 95 -16.40 -1.74 -18.94
CA THR A 95 -16.00 -0.33 -19.06
C THR A 95 -16.71 0.58 -18.07
N GLN A 96 -17.71 0.05 -17.34
CA GLN A 96 -18.41 0.80 -16.32
C GLN A 96 -17.46 1.15 -15.16
N PRO A 97 -17.63 2.33 -14.54
CA PRO A 97 -16.83 2.71 -13.40
C PRO A 97 -17.11 1.78 -12.19
N ILE A 98 -16.05 1.50 -11.44
CA ILE A 98 -16.12 0.82 -10.16
C ILE A 98 -16.27 1.89 -9.10
N ARG A 99 -17.39 1.87 -8.35
CA ARG A 99 -17.60 2.77 -7.21
C ARG A 99 -16.95 2.19 -5.96
N LEU A 100 -16.18 3.02 -5.28
CA LEU A 100 -15.57 2.72 -3.99
C LEU A 100 -16.46 3.27 -2.86
N ASP A 101 -16.23 2.79 -1.62
CA ASP A 101 -17.06 3.12 -0.46
C ASP A 101 -17.11 4.62 -0.12
N ASP A 102 -16.06 5.37 -0.49
CA ASP A 102 -15.98 6.82 -0.32
C ASP A 102 -16.60 7.62 -1.48
N GLY A 103 -17.28 6.95 -2.41
CA GLY A 103 -17.87 7.55 -3.60
C GLY A 103 -16.87 7.81 -4.74
N THR A 104 -15.59 7.51 -4.56
CA THR A 104 -14.61 7.59 -5.66
C THR A 104 -14.95 6.59 -6.74
N GLU A 105 -14.89 7.01 -7.99
CA GLU A 105 -15.05 6.14 -9.15
C GLU A 105 -13.70 5.86 -9.81
N VAL A 106 -13.38 4.60 -10.03
CA VAL A 106 -12.22 4.17 -10.82
C VAL A 106 -12.67 3.39 -12.04
N ARG A 107 -11.93 3.50 -13.14
CA ARG A 107 -12.22 2.79 -14.39
C ARG A 107 -11.03 1.91 -14.75
N LEU A 108 -11.33 0.77 -15.34
CA LEU A 108 -10.31 -0.12 -15.88
C LEU A 108 -9.84 0.41 -17.23
N VAL A 109 -8.53 0.58 -17.35
CA VAL A 109 -7.85 0.97 -18.60
C VAL A 109 -7.15 -0.27 -19.12
N TYR A 110 -7.55 -0.69 -20.30
CA TYR A 110 -7.01 -1.86 -20.99
C TYR A 110 -6.07 -1.43 -22.13
N LYS A 111 -4.95 -2.10 -22.22
CA LYS A 111 -3.97 -1.95 -23.29
C LYS A 111 -3.81 -3.29 -23.97
N PRO A 112 -4.35 -3.49 -25.18
CA PRO A 112 -4.19 -4.75 -25.90
C PRO A 112 -2.72 -5.09 -26.06
N PRO A 113 -2.29 -6.32 -25.69
CA PRO A 113 -0.89 -6.70 -25.86
C PRO A 113 -0.55 -6.80 -27.36
N LYS A 114 0.66 -6.36 -27.70
CA LYS A 114 1.21 -6.57 -29.05
C LYS A 114 1.54 -8.06 -29.24
N PRO A 115 1.57 -8.54 -30.50
CA PRO A 115 2.14 -9.86 -30.78
C PRO A 115 3.55 -9.96 -30.18
N ASN A 116 3.84 -11.07 -29.49
CA ASN A 116 5.11 -11.31 -28.79
C ASN A 116 5.43 -10.31 -27.65
N ALA A 117 4.43 -9.71 -27.04
CA ALA A 117 4.63 -8.88 -25.86
C ALA A 117 5.25 -9.71 -24.71
N ALA A 118 6.18 -9.10 -23.97
CA ALA A 118 6.78 -9.75 -22.82
C ALA A 118 5.72 -10.08 -21.73
N PRO A 119 5.87 -11.18 -20.99
CA PRO A 119 4.92 -11.59 -19.95
C PRO A 119 4.66 -10.51 -18.89
N GLU A 120 5.64 -9.64 -18.63
CA GLU A 120 5.57 -8.53 -17.67
C GLU A 120 4.87 -7.29 -18.21
N THR A 121 4.39 -7.32 -19.47
CA THR A 121 3.66 -6.20 -20.07
C THR A 121 2.37 -5.93 -19.29
N VAL A 122 2.19 -4.70 -18.83
CA VAL A 122 0.96 -4.28 -18.16
C VAL A 122 -0.14 -4.15 -19.20
N ILE A 123 -1.21 -4.95 -19.05
CA ILE A 123 -2.35 -4.96 -19.96
C ILE A 123 -3.61 -4.37 -19.36
N LEU A 124 -3.69 -4.28 -18.03
CA LEU A 124 -4.85 -3.74 -17.33
C LEU A 124 -4.40 -2.92 -16.12
N GLU A 125 -4.93 -1.73 -15.97
CA GLU A 125 -4.71 -0.87 -14.80
C GLU A 125 -6.02 -0.14 -14.46
N HIS A 126 -6.12 0.47 -13.30
CA HIS A 126 -7.25 1.36 -13.01
C HIS A 126 -6.83 2.83 -13.00
N LYS A 127 -7.77 3.71 -13.32
CA LYS A 127 -7.62 5.17 -13.22
C LYS A 127 -8.91 5.81 -12.70
N PRO A 128 -8.80 6.88 -11.91
CA PRO A 128 -7.59 7.48 -11.35
C PRO A 128 -6.90 6.55 -10.33
N PRO A 129 -5.68 6.88 -9.87
CA PRO A 129 -5.06 6.18 -8.74
C PRO A 129 -5.87 6.37 -7.46
N ILE A 130 -5.84 5.39 -6.57
CA ILE A 130 -6.41 5.48 -5.23
C ILE A 130 -5.49 6.36 -4.40
N LYS A 131 -6.05 7.43 -3.80
CA LYS A 131 -5.27 8.37 -2.99
C LYS A 131 -5.42 8.05 -1.51
N ALA A 132 -4.32 8.24 -0.78
CA ALA A 132 -4.29 8.25 0.66
C ALA A 132 -3.29 9.31 1.13
N THR A 133 -3.54 9.91 2.27
CA THR A 133 -2.62 10.86 2.91
C THR A 133 -2.27 10.32 4.28
N MET A 134 -0.99 10.24 4.59
CA MET A 134 -0.49 9.93 5.94
C MET A 134 0.18 11.16 6.53
N GLU A 135 0.10 11.27 7.85
CA GLU A 135 0.88 12.24 8.60
C GLU A 135 1.99 11.51 9.37
N ILE A 136 3.24 11.80 9.05
CA ILE A 136 4.41 11.20 9.68
C ILE A 136 5.22 12.32 10.31
N LEU A 137 5.37 12.29 11.63
CA LEU A 137 6.12 13.31 12.40
C LEU A 137 5.65 14.76 12.10
N GLY A 138 4.33 14.95 11.97
CA GLY A 138 3.74 16.27 11.66
C GLY A 138 3.86 16.70 10.20
N GLN A 139 4.40 15.85 9.33
CA GLN A 139 4.50 16.08 7.89
C GLN A 139 3.47 15.25 7.12
N LYS A 140 2.76 15.89 6.20
CA LYS A 140 1.83 15.20 5.30
C LYS A 140 2.57 14.56 4.15
N VAL A 141 2.33 13.28 3.94
CA VAL A 141 2.85 12.51 2.80
C VAL A 141 1.65 12.01 2.01
N ASP A 142 1.55 12.44 0.75
CA ASP A 142 0.52 11.96 -0.15
C ASP A 142 0.98 10.70 -0.87
N MET A 143 0.09 9.74 -0.95
CA MET A 143 0.32 8.47 -1.61
C MET A 143 -0.74 8.21 -2.67
N GLU A 144 -0.30 7.71 -3.80
CA GLU A 144 -1.17 7.26 -4.87
C GLU A 144 -0.88 5.78 -5.16
N PHE A 145 -1.94 4.97 -5.23
CA PHE A 145 -1.86 3.53 -5.46
C PHE A 145 -2.55 3.17 -6.76
N THR A 146 -1.86 2.43 -7.62
CA THR A 146 -2.42 1.87 -8.85
C THR A 146 -2.17 0.37 -8.90
N TYR A 147 -3.23 -0.42 -9.03
CA TYR A 147 -3.12 -1.85 -9.24
C TYR A 147 -3.06 -2.13 -10.74
N GLN A 148 -2.09 -2.94 -11.14
CA GLN A 148 -1.77 -3.26 -12.53
C GLN A 148 -1.74 -4.77 -12.70
N VAL A 149 -2.37 -5.29 -13.76
CA VAL A 149 -2.30 -6.71 -14.13
C VAL A 149 -1.40 -6.85 -15.36
N GLN A 150 -0.45 -7.74 -15.25
CA GLN A 150 0.45 -8.09 -16.34
C GLN A 150 -0.13 -9.19 -17.23
N LEU A 151 0.47 -9.37 -18.40
CA LEU A 151 0.06 -10.40 -19.37
C LEU A 151 0.18 -11.83 -18.79
N ASN A 152 1.11 -12.06 -17.87
CA ASN A 152 1.26 -13.34 -17.13
C ASN A 152 0.25 -13.53 -15.99
N GLY A 153 -0.66 -12.58 -15.75
CA GLY A 153 -1.69 -12.63 -14.71
C GLY A 153 -1.22 -12.14 -13.33
N GLU A 154 0.03 -11.76 -13.19
CA GLU A 154 0.52 -11.20 -11.95
C GLU A 154 -0.05 -9.80 -11.71
N VAL A 155 -0.46 -9.54 -10.46
CA VAL A 155 -0.96 -8.23 -10.03
C VAL A 155 0.15 -7.50 -9.29
N TYR A 156 0.42 -6.28 -9.69
CA TYR A 156 1.36 -5.39 -9.04
C TYR A 156 0.64 -4.17 -8.49
N GLN A 157 1.12 -3.69 -7.38
CA GLN A 157 0.76 -2.40 -6.81
C GLN A 157 1.89 -1.43 -7.10
N GLN A 158 1.59 -0.38 -7.83
CA GLN A 158 2.48 0.76 -7.99
C GLN A 158 2.08 1.82 -6.96
N GLN A 159 3.03 2.27 -6.18
CA GLN A 159 2.87 3.32 -5.17
C GLN A 159 3.69 4.54 -5.58
N VAL A 160 3.10 5.71 -5.50
CA VAL A 160 3.79 6.98 -5.71
C VAL A 160 3.67 7.75 -4.40
N PHE A 161 4.79 8.01 -3.77
CA PHE A 161 4.90 8.84 -2.57
C PHE A 161 5.29 10.25 -3.00
N THR A 162 4.57 11.24 -2.52
CA THR A 162 4.92 12.65 -2.74
C THR A 162 5.24 13.28 -1.39
N ASP A 163 6.49 13.71 -1.21
CA ASP A 163 6.93 14.38 0.01
C ASP A 163 6.40 15.83 0.08
N PRO A 164 6.51 16.50 1.23
CA PRO A 164 6.05 17.90 1.39
C PRO A 164 6.76 18.89 0.45
N GLN A 165 7.92 18.54 -0.10
CA GLN A 165 8.68 19.32 -1.07
C GLN A 165 8.23 19.05 -2.51
N GLY A 166 7.31 18.09 -2.73
CA GLY A 166 6.80 17.71 -4.04
C GLY A 166 7.66 16.68 -4.79
N ASN A 167 8.69 16.09 -4.14
CA ASN A 167 9.49 15.04 -4.76
C ASN A 167 8.69 13.73 -4.77
N LYS A 168 8.76 13.01 -5.89
CA LYS A 168 8.04 11.77 -6.09
C LYS A 168 8.98 10.57 -6.05
N GLN A 169 8.62 9.58 -5.24
CA GLN A 169 9.26 8.28 -5.22
C GLN A 169 8.25 7.23 -5.70
N ILE A 170 8.68 6.37 -6.63
CA ILE A 170 7.82 5.33 -7.20
C ILE A 170 8.36 3.99 -6.72
N GLN A 171 7.48 3.22 -6.08
CA GLN A 171 7.73 1.83 -5.69
C GLN A 171 6.76 0.92 -6.41
N ARG A 172 7.21 -0.28 -6.76
CA ARG A 172 6.38 -1.30 -7.41
C ARG A 172 6.59 -2.63 -6.72
N GLU A 173 5.51 -3.18 -6.21
CA GLU A 173 5.53 -4.42 -5.46
C GLU A 173 4.49 -5.40 -6.02
N ARG A 174 4.80 -6.69 -5.97
CA ARG A 174 3.84 -7.74 -6.30
C ARG A 174 2.75 -7.77 -5.23
N PHE A 175 1.50 -7.62 -5.66
CA PHE A 175 0.35 -7.71 -4.76
C PHE A 175 0.11 -9.18 -4.40
N ARG A 176 0.49 -9.55 -3.19
CA ARG A 176 0.23 -10.88 -2.61
C ARG A 176 -1.02 -10.78 -1.74
N ARG A 177 -1.90 -11.75 -1.88
CA ARG A 177 -2.97 -12.01 -0.92
C ARG A 177 -2.48 -12.94 0.15
#